data_37194ba35f5269752e1841b0f36f4d39
#
_entry.id   37194ba35f5269752e1841b0f36f4d39
#
_cell.length_a   1.000
_cell.length_b   1.000
_cell.length_c   1.000
_cell.angle_alpha   90.00
_cell.angle_beta   90.00
_cell.angle_gamma   90.00
#
_symmetry.space_group_name_H-M   'P 1'
#
loop_
_entity.id
_entity.type
_entity.pdbx_description
1 polymer ?
#
loop_
_entity_poly.entity_id
_entity_poly.type
_entity_poly.pdbx_seq_one_letter_code
_entity_poly.pdbx_strand_id
1 'polypeptide(L)' 'TEIEMYDCQDVMKMLGCKQTTAYRVIKQLRKELEDSGYMSPIAGKIQKSYFDKRFGF' A
#
# COMPACT_ATOMS: atom_id res chain seq x y z
N THR A 1 -18.79 5.50 3.50
CA THR A 1 -17.44 6.06 3.38
C THR A 1 -16.61 5.23 2.42
N GLU A 2 -16.02 5.91 1.47
CA GLU A 2 -15.18 5.25 0.48
C GLU A 2 -13.82 4.94 1.07
N ILE A 3 -13.36 3.73 0.82
CA ILE A 3 -11.99 3.34 1.17
C ILE A 3 -11.13 3.56 -0.07
N GLU A 4 -10.26 4.54 -0.01
CA GLU A 4 -9.32 4.77 -1.09
C GLU A 4 -8.13 3.84 -0.93
N MET A 5 -7.64 3.35 -2.06
CA MET A 5 -6.50 2.45 -2.09
C MET A 5 -5.53 2.88 -3.17
N TYR A 6 -4.26 2.69 -2.90
CA TYR A 6 -3.20 2.91 -3.89
C TYR A 6 -2.88 1.58 -4.55
N ASP A 7 -2.76 1.61 -5.87
CA ASP A 7 -2.25 0.45 -6.62
C ASP A 7 -0.76 0.62 -6.90
N CYS A 8 -0.22 -0.33 -7.67
CA CYS A 8 1.20 -0.32 -8.01
C CYS A 8 1.61 0.99 -8.71
N GLN A 9 0.77 1.46 -9.64
CA GLN A 9 1.08 2.66 -10.40
C GLN A 9 1.12 3.90 -9.52
N ASP A 10 0.17 4.00 -8.59
CA ASP A 10 0.14 5.11 -7.64
C ASP A 10 1.40 5.13 -6.78
N VAL A 11 1.81 3.98 -6.27
CA VAL A 11 3.01 3.87 -5.45
C VAL A 11 4.25 4.23 -6.25
N MET A 12 4.33 3.79 -7.50
CA MET A 12 5.44 4.14 -8.38
C MET A 12 5.58 5.66 -8.54
N LYS A 13 4.47 6.34 -8.73
CA LYS A 13 4.48 7.80 -8.89
C LYS A 13 4.86 8.50 -7.60
N MET A 14 4.32 8.06 -6.49
CA MET A 14 4.53 8.72 -5.20
C MET A 14 5.95 8.54 -4.69
N LEU A 15 6.53 7.38 -4.89
CA LEU A 15 7.88 7.07 -4.40
C LEU A 15 8.95 7.22 -5.46
N GLY A 16 8.55 7.43 -6.72
CA GLY A 16 9.50 7.53 -7.82
C GLY A 16 10.28 6.25 -8.04
N CYS A 17 9.64 5.11 -7.87
CA CYS A 17 10.30 3.82 -7.95
C CYS A 17 9.76 2.97 -9.12
N LYS A 18 10.42 1.86 -9.38
CA LYS A 18 10.02 0.93 -10.42
C LYS A 18 8.88 0.03 -9.95
N GLN A 19 8.22 -0.64 -10.90
CA GLN A 19 7.11 -1.52 -10.62
C GLN A 19 7.48 -2.61 -9.60
N THR A 20 8.65 -3.23 -9.76
CA THR A 20 9.09 -4.27 -8.84
C THR A 20 9.18 -3.75 -7.41
N THR A 21 9.75 -2.55 -7.25
CA THR A 21 9.87 -1.93 -5.92
C THR A 21 8.49 -1.59 -5.37
N ALA A 22 7.60 -1.06 -6.21
CA ALA A 22 6.25 -0.72 -5.78
C ALA A 22 5.49 -1.95 -5.26
N TYR A 23 5.57 -3.06 -5.98
CA TYR A 23 4.94 -4.30 -5.52
C TYR A 23 5.53 -4.79 -4.21
N ARG A 24 6.84 -4.67 -4.06
CA ARG A 24 7.51 -5.07 -2.83
C ARG A 24 7.02 -4.25 -1.64
N VAL A 25 6.88 -2.94 -1.83
CA VAL A 25 6.36 -2.04 -0.80
C VAL A 25 4.93 -2.40 -0.44
N ILE A 26 4.08 -2.58 -1.43
CA ILE A 26 2.68 -2.94 -1.21
C ILE A 26 2.58 -4.26 -0.44
N LYS A 27 3.35 -5.26 -0.85
CA LYS A 27 3.35 -6.56 -0.19
C LYS A 27 3.78 -6.45 1.26
N GLN A 28 4.81 -5.66 1.51
CA GLN A 28 5.32 -5.45 2.88
C GLN A 28 4.27 -4.80 3.76
N LEU A 29 3.62 -3.74 3.27
CA LEU A 29 2.61 -3.04 4.03
C LEU A 29 1.38 -3.91 4.29
N ARG A 30 0.99 -4.71 3.30
CA ARG A 30 -0.13 -5.65 3.47
C ARG A 30 0.17 -6.67 4.55
N LYS A 31 1.39 -7.17 4.57
CA LYS A 31 1.81 -8.13 5.59
C LYS A 31 1.75 -7.50 6.98
N GLU A 32 2.21 -6.25 7.11
CA GLU A 32 2.13 -5.53 8.38
C GLU A 32 0.68 -5.38 8.85
N LEU A 33 -0.22 -5.06 7.92
CA LEU A 33 -1.65 -4.95 8.25
C LEU A 33 -2.22 -6.27 8.72
N GLU A 34 -1.91 -7.36 8.03
CA GLU A 34 -2.38 -8.69 8.40
C GLU A 34 -1.85 -9.10 9.78
N ASP A 35 -0.58 -8.81 10.06
CA ASP A 35 0.01 -9.12 11.36
C ASP A 35 -0.64 -8.32 12.48
N SER A 36 -1.18 -7.14 12.16
CA SER A 36 -1.89 -6.30 13.11
C SER A 36 -3.37 -6.67 13.25
N GLY A 37 -3.82 -7.70 12.55
CA GLY A 37 -5.19 -8.18 12.62
C GLY A 37 -6.14 -7.55 11.62
N TYR A 38 -5.65 -6.75 10.69
CA TYR A 38 -6.46 -6.15 9.64
C TYR A 38 -6.43 -7.02 8.39
N MET A 39 -7.56 -7.07 7.69
CA MET A 39 -7.64 -7.76 6.42
C MET A 39 -7.37 -6.80 5.28
N SER A 40 -6.55 -7.24 4.34
CA SER A 40 -6.31 -6.49 3.11
C SER A 40 -7.34 -6.93 2.08
N PRO A 41 -8.31 -6.09 1.74
CA PRO A 41 -9.46 -6.55 0.93
C PRO A 41 -9.12 -6.88 -0.51
N ILE A 42 -8.10 -6.24 -1.09
CA ILE A 42 -7.77 -6.42 -2.50
C ILE A 42 -6.27 -6.68 -2.64
N ALA A 43 -5.94 -7.77 -3.33
CA ALA A 43 -4.55 -8.10 -3.61
C ALA A 43 -3.92 -7.06 -4.54
N GLY A 44 -2.66 -6.73 -4.29
CA GLY A 44 -1.93 -5.78 -5.11
C GLY A 44 -2.24 -4.32 -4.84
N LYS A 45 -3.03 -4.04 -3.80
CA LYS A 45 -3.37 -2.68 -3.41
C LYS A 45 -3.17 -2.49 -1.92
N ILE A 46 -2.96 -1.25 -1.50
CA ILE A 46 -2.77 -0.89 -0.10
C ILE A 46 -3.68 0.28 0.26
N GLN A 47 -4.21 0.27 1.47
CA GLN A 47 -5.09 1.33 1.93
C GLN A 47 -4.33 2.65 1.99
N LYS A 48 -4.94 3.69 1.43
CA LYS A 48 -4.33 5.01 1.38
C LYS A 48 -3.97 5.52 2.76
N SER A 49 -4.87 5.39 3.72
CA SER A 49 -4.64 5.90 5.07
C SER A 49 -3.42 5.22 5.71
N TYR A 50 -3.28 3.92 5.55
CA TYR A 50 -2.15 3.21 6.10
C TYR A 50 -0.84 3.60 5.40
N PHE A 51 -0.89 3.69 4.06
CA PHE A 51 0.28 4.09 3.28
C PHE A 51 0.75 5.48 3.68
N ASP A 52 -0.19 6.43 3.78
CA ASP A 52 0.14 7.80 4.16
C ASP A 52 0.77 7.85 5.56
N LYS A 53 0.22 7.09 6.48
CA LYS A 53 0.72 7.02 7.84
C LYS A 53 2.15 6.47 7.91
N ARG A 54 2.42 5.42 7.13
CA ARG A 54 3.73 4.77 7.15
C ARG A 54 4.82 5.61 6.51
N PHE A 55 4.47 6.39 5.49
CA PHE A 55 5.45 7.18 4.75
C PHE A 55 5.39 8.68 5.07
N GLY A 56 4.48 9.11 5.91
CA GLY A 56 4.41 10.50 6.34
C GLY A 56 3.78 11.45 5.33
N PHE A 57 2.96 10.94 4.44
CA PHE A 57 2.26 11.81 3.47
C PHE A 57 1.05 12.51 4.04
#